data_c92e23b31de4674822924b35e5473803
#
_entry.id   c92e23b31de4674822924b35e5473803
#
_cell.length_a   1.000
_cell.length_b   1.000
_cell.length_c   1.000
_cell.angle_alpha   90.00
_cell.angle_beta   90.00
_cell.angle_gamma   90.00
#
_symmetry.space_group_name_H-M   'P 1'
#
loop_
_entity.id
_entity.type
_entity.pdbx_description
1 polymer ?
#
loop_
_entity_poly.entity_id
_entity_poly.type
_entity_poly.pdbx_seq_one_letter_code
_entity_poly.pdbx_strand_id
1 'polypeptide(L)'
;MNLLSPWRAWLAASLLLASGLAAAQPATPSPVFVLNSLDADVSVIDPVTWREIKRIPTGKEPHHLYMTPDEKSLLVANALADSITFIDPKTADVQKVVRGVMDPYHLQFSPDMKWLLTNGNRLNHVDIYRWDGTDLTLAKRLPTGKTPSHLWIDSRSQVAYSTMQDSDELVAIDLQKQEIKWRIKTGPMPADIFGTPDDKTLLVGLTGSDAVEVFDVSGPQPKSLRRIRTGAGAHAFRGAGDKRHVFVSNRVGNTISKLDLQTLQVVGTYPAPGGPDCMEVLAGGRYLLTTSRWAKRLTIIDTEKGEVVKQVRVGKSPHGVWTLDHAQRR
;
A
#
# COMPACT_ATOMS: atom_id res chain seq x y z
N MET A 1 42.42 -58.33 66.54
CA MET A 1 41.08 -58.75 66.21
C MET A 1 40.46 -57.79 65.28
N ASN A 2 40.23 -58.23 64.09
CA ASN A 2 40.00 -57.48 62.89
C ASN A 2 38.54 -57.14 62.69
N LEU A 3 38.25 -55.93 62.21
CA LEU A 3 37.00 -55.60 61.56
C LEU A 3 37.27 -54.80 60.31
N LEU A 4 36.99 -55.40 59.18
CA LEU A 4 37.01 -54.85 57.83
C LEU A 4 35.75 -54.06 57.58
N SER A 5 35.85 -52.90 57.08
CA SER A 5 34.79 -51.98 56.57
C SER A 5 34.67 -52.12 55.04
N PRO A 6 33.47 -52.31 54.43
CA PRO A 6 33.33 -52.32 52.99
C PRO A 6 33.08 -50.95 52.40
N TRP A 7 33.78 -50.66 51.35
CA TRP A 7 33.64 -49.45 50.52
C TRP A 7 32.34 -49.46 49.71
N ARG A 8 31.55 -48.42 49.85
CA ARG A 8 30.38 -48.16 48.95
C ARG A 8 30.84 -47.33 47.75
N ALA A 9 30.82 -47.95 46.61
CA ALA A 9 30.96 -47.26 45.30
C ALA A 9 29.67 -46.51 44.94
N TRP A 10 29.78 -45.20 44.78
CA TRP A 10 28.70 -44.37 44.19
C TRP A 10 28.89 -44.31 42.69
N LEU A 11 27.96 -44.91 41.93
CA LEU A 11 27.81 -44.72 40.52
C LEU A 11 27.03 -43.40 40.28
N ALA A 12 27.69 -42.37 39.81
CA ALA A 12 27.05 -41.15 39.33
C ALA A 12 26.59 -41.39 37.86
N ALA A 13 25.31 -41.58 37.70
CA ALA A 13 24.70 -41.61 36.38
C ALA A 13 24.56 -40.16 35.83
N SER A 14 25.41 -39.76 34.90
CA SER A 14 25.31 -38.50 34.18
C SER A 14 24.22 -38.60 33.13
N LEU A 15 23.03 -38.03 33.40
CA LEU A 15 22.01 -37.79 32.38
C LEU A 15 22.45 -36.62 31.48
N LEU A 16 22.90 -36.95 30.29
CA LEU A 16 23.06 -35.96 29.18
C LEU A 16 21.66 -35.60 28.68
N LEU A 17 21.16 -34.45 29.11
CA LEU A 17 20.01 -33.76 28.47
C LEU A 17 20.45 -33.23 27.09
N ALA A 18 20.16 -33.98 26.07
CA ALA A 18 20.25 -33.48 24.68
C ALA A 18 19.12 -32.49 24.47
N SER A 19 19.40 -31.20 24.68
CA SER A 19 18.51 -30.09 24.26
C SER A 19 18.53 -30.03 22.73
N GLY A 20 17.57 -30.70 22.10
CA GLY A 20 17.33 -30.54 20.68
C GLY A 20 16.89 -29.10 20.41
N LEU A 21 17.79 -28.28 19.85
CA LEU A 21 17.42 -27.04 19.19
C LEU A 21 16.50 -27.41 18.02
N ALA A 22 15.18 -27.33 18.23
CA ALA A 22 14.23 -27.35 17.14
C ALA A 22 14.55 -26.10 16.29
N ALA A 23 15.19 -26.32 15.14
CA ALA A 23 15.34 -25.27 14.14
C ALA A 23 13.93 -24.80 13.78
N ALA A 24 13.63 -23.53 14.08
CA ALA A 24 12.36 -22.93 13.67
C ALA A 24 12.28 -23.07 12.14
N GLN A 25 11.26 -23.74 11.64
CA GLN A 25 11.01 -23.77 10.20
C GLN A 25 10.86 -22.34 9.74
N PRO A 26 11.50 -21.96 8.61
CA PRO A 26 11.32 -20.62 8.05
C PRO A 26 9.82 -20.41 7.84
N ALA A 27 9.30 -19.29 8.36
CA ALA A 27 7.90 -18.94 8.20
C ALA A 27 7.55 -18.94 6.70
N THR A 28 6.46 -19.60 6.35
CA THR A 28 5.96 -19.59 4.96
C THR A 28 5.66 -18.13 4.60
N PRO A 29 6.24 -17.59 3.50
CA PRO A 29 5.97 -16.22 3.09
C PRO A 29 4.48 -15.98 2.87
N SER A 30 4.00 -14.80 3.25
CA SER A 30 2.59 -14.42 3.09
C SER A 30 2.24 -14.24 1.62
N PRO A 31 1.02 -14.57 1.20
CA PRO A 31 0.61 -14.44 -0.20
C PRO A 31 0.62 -12.97 -0.68
N VAL A 32 0.77 -12.80 -1.99
CA VAL A 32 0.59 -11.52 -2.66
C VAL A 32 -0.82 -11.45 -3.22
N PHE A 33 -1.54 -10.38 -2.89
CA PHE A 33 -2.89 -10.10 -3.36
C PHE A 33 -2.85 -9.10 -4.50
N VAL A 34 -3.54 -9.39 -5.61
CA VAL A 34 -3.65 -8.52 -6.78
C VAL A 34 -5.12 -8.33 -7.13
N LEU A 35 -5.59 -7.09 -7.08
CA LEU A 35 -6.97 -6.74 -7.40
C LEU A 35 -7.19 -6.72 -8.91
N ASN A 36 -8.20 -7.39 -9.40
CA ASN A 36 -8.58 -7.45 -10.81
C ASN A 36 -9.88 -6.66 -11.02
N SER A 37 -9.77 -5.35 -11.28
CA SER A 37 -10.90 -4.42 -11.23
C SER A 37 -12.04 -4.77 -12.19
N LEU A 38 -11.72 -5.29 -13.39
CA LEU A 38 -12.73 -5.67 -14.39
C LEU A 38 -13.24 -7.10 -14.26
N ASP A 39 -12.62 -7.94 -13.44
CA ASP A 39 -13.08 -9.32 -13.18
C ASP A 39 -13.83 -9.44 -11.83
N ALA A 40 -13.85 -8.37 -11.02
CA ALA A 40 -14.47 -8.34 -9.69
C ALA A 40 -13.93 -9.44 -8.76
N ASP A 41 -12.62 -9.65 -8.79
CA ASP A 41 -11.94 -10.65 -7.97
C ASP A 41 -10.53 -10.22 -7.55
N VAL A 42 -9.90 -11.03 -6.70
CA VAL A 42 -8.52 -10.89 -6.25
C VAL A 42 -7.75 -12.15 -6.60
N SER A 43 -6.66 -12.01 -7.34
CA SER A 43 -5.68 -13.07 -7.53
C SER A 43 -4.79 -13.18 -6.30
N VAL A 44 -4.64 -14.38 -5.76
CA VAL A 44 -3.73 -14.72 -4.65
C VAL A 44 -2.53 -15.45 -5.24
N ILE A 45 -1.34 -14.86 -5.09
CA ILE A 45 -0.11 -15.34 -5.69
C ILE A 45 0.82 -15.87 -4.59
N ASP A 46 1.34 -17.07 -4.77
CA ASP A 46 2.42 -17.62 -3.95
C ASP A 46 3.76 -16.91 -4.31
N PRO A 47 4.38 -16.21 -3.36
CA PRO A 47 5.61 -15.44 -3.62
C PRO A 47 6.87 -16.31 -3.81
N VAL A 48 6.81 -17.61 -3.52
CA VAL A 48 7.92 -18.55 -3.73
C VAL A 48 7.92 -19.08 -5.16
N THR A 49 6.75 -19.56 -5.60
CA THR A 49 6.60 -20.18 -6.93
C THR A 49 6.17 -19.19 -8.00
N TRP A 50 5.69 -18.02 -7.61
CA TRP A 50 5.10 -17.01 -8.48
C TRP A 50 3.95 -17.56 -9.33
N ARG A 51 3.07 -18.36 -8.70
CA ARG A 51 1.85 -18.91 -9.32
C ARG A 51 0.61 -18.38 -8.62
N GLU A 52 -0.44 -18.16 -9.39
CA GLU A 52 -1.77 -17.93 -8.82
C GLU A 52 -2.25 -19.22 -8.17
N ILE A 53 -2.54 -19.18 -6.86
CA ILE A 53 -2.97 -20.34 -6.06
C ILE A 53 -4.45 -20.28 -5.69
N LYS A 54 -5.05 -19.10 -5.72
CA LYS A 54 -6.47 -18.88 -5.37
C LYS A 54 -6.99 -17.64 -6.09
N ARG A 55 -8.29 -17.60 -6.34
CA ARG A 55 -8.99 -16.42 -6.79
C ARG A 55 -10.19 -16.18 -5.88
N ILE A 56 -10.33 -14.95 -5.36
CA ILE A 56 -11.34 -14.58 -4.37
C ILE A 56 -12.34 -13.65 -5.05
N PRO A 57 -13.62 -14.03 -5.20
CA PRO A 57 -14.64 -13.11 -5.66
C PRO A 57 -14.84 -11.96 -4.69
N THR A 58 -15.05 -10.75 -5.22
CA THR A 58 -15.32 -9.52 -4.44
C THR A 58 -16.55 -8.79 -4.99
N GLY A 59 -16.78 -7.56 -4.54
CA GLY A 59 -17.69 -6.64 -5.21
C GLY A 59 -17.12 -6.14 -6.53
N LYS A 60 -17.95 -5.48 -7.33
CA LYS A 60 -17.54 -4.88 -8.61
C LYS A 60 -16.48 -3.79 -8.40
N GLU A 61 -15.49 -3.78 -9.30
CA GLU A 61 -14.37 -2.84 -9.31
C GLU A 61 -13.59 -2.81 -7.98
N PRO A 62 -12.96 -3.95 -7.57
CA PRO A 62 -11.96 -3.90 -6.51
C PRO A 62 -10.80 -3.03 -6.97
N HIS A 63 -10.55 -1.91 -6.27
CA HIS A 63 -9.63 -0.89 -6.75
C HIS A 63 -8.41 -0.71 -5.86
N HIS A 64 -8.61 -0.38 -4.59
CA HIS A 64 -7.54 -0.26 -3.61
C HIS A 64 -7.73 -1.20 -2.43
N LEU A 65 -6.66 -1.45 -1.70
CA LEU A 65 -6.64 -2.28 -0.52
C LEU A 65 -5.79 -1.63 0.59
N TYR A 66 -6.17 -1.90 1.82
CA TYR A 66 -5.49 -1.39 3.00
C TYR A 66 -5.65 -2.35 4.18
N MET A 67 -4.64 -2.44 5.03
CA MET A 67 -4.66 -3.29 6.22
C MET A 67 -5.41 -2.62 7.37
N THR A 68 -6.18 -3.38 8.13
CA THR A 68 -6.72 -2.90 9.41
C THR A 68 -5.59 -2.63 10.41
N PRO A 69 -5.79 -1.69 11.36
CA PRO A 69 -4.77 -1.33 12.33
C PRO A 69 -4.28 -2.47 13.21
N ASP A 70 -5.12 -3.49 13.44
CA ASP A 70 -4.79 -4.69 14.22
C ASP A 70 -4.18 -5.82 13.37
N GLU A 71 -3.91 -5.54 12.09
CA GLU A 71 -3.32 -6.46 11.10
C GLU A 71 -4.09 -7.77 10.88
N LYS A 72 -5.38 -7.81 11.26
CA LYS A 72 -6.21 -9.03 11.11
C LYS A 72 -6.95 -9.11 9.79
N SER A 73 -7.13 -7.98 9.11
CA SER A 73 -7.92 -7.93 7.88
C SER A 73 -7.29 -7.04 6.82
N LEU A 74 -7.22 -7.56 5.61
CA LEU A 74 -6.96 -6.78 4.40
C LEU A 74 -8.29 -6.31 3.84
N LEU A 75 -8.51 -5.01 3.78
CA LEU A 75 -9.70 -4.38 3.23
C LEU A 75 -9.53 -4.21 1.73
N VAL A 76 -10.52 -4.65 0.97
CA VAL A 76 -10.62 -4.44 -0.47
C VAL A 76 -11.80 -3.52 -0.75
N ALA A 77 -11.52 -2.34 -1.26
CA ALA A 77 -12.52 -1.35 -1.64
C ALA A 77 -13.14 -1.71 -3.00
N ASN A 78 -14.44 -1.96 -3.04
CA ASN A 78 -15.20 -2.33 -4.24
C ASN A 78 -16.00 -1.12 -4.71
N ALA A 79 -15.39 -0.28 -5.56
CA ALA A 79 -15.90 1.04 -5.89
C ALA A 79 -17.28 1.02 -6.56
N LEU A 80 -17.54 0.09 -7.48
CA LEU A 80 -18.84 -0.05 -8.15
C LEU A 80 -19.85 -0.94 -7.41
N ALA A 81 -19.50 -1.45 -6.23
CA ALA A 81 -20.39 -2.27 -5.42
C ALA A 81 -20.75 -1.64 -4.08
N ASP A 82 -20.31 -0.39 -3.84
CA ASP A 82 -20.55 0.35 -2.59
C ASP A 82 -20.29 -0.50 -1.34
N SER A 83 -19.12 -1.16 -1.32
CA SER A 83 -18.77 -2.12 -0.28
C SER A 83 -17.28 -2.27 -0.06
N ILE A 84 -16.93 -2.80 1.10
CA ILE A 84 -15.56 -3.22 1.43
C ILE A 84 -15.59 -4.71 1.78
N THR A 85 -14.73 -5.51 1.13
CA THR A 85 -14.52 -6.92 1.46
C THR A 85 -13.33 -7.04 2.41
N PHE A 86 -13.49 -7.74 3.52
CA PHE A 86 -12.45 -8.03 4.49
C PHE A 86 -11.91 -9.43 4.24
N ILE A 87 -10.60 -9.54 4.08
CA ILE A 87 -9.89 -10.79 3.77
C ILE A 87 -8.84 -11.03 4.85
N ASP A 88 -8.73 -12.27 5.32
CA ASP A 88 -7.61 -12.67 6.17
C ASP A 88 -6.30 -12.63 5.35
N PRO A 89 -5.30 -11.83 5.77
CA PRO A 89 -4.07 -11.65 4.98
C PRO A 89 -3.16 -12.87 4.94
N LYS A 90 -3.39 -13.87 5.81
CA LYS A 90 -2.57 -15.10 5.91
C LYS A 90 -3.20 -16.26 5.18
N THR A 91 -4.52 -16.46 5.35
CA THR A 91 -5.25 -17.61 4.77
C THR A 91 -5.92 -17.27 3.44
N ALA A 92 -6.05 -15.98 3.11
CA ALA A 92 -6.77 -15.48 1.95
C ALA A 92 -8.27 -15.87 1.97
N ASP A 93 -8.89 -15.97 3.15
CA ASP A 93 -10.31 -16.24 3.31
C ASP A 93 -11.09 -14.95 3.50
N VAL A 94 -12.27 -14.86 2.89
CA VAL A 94 -13.18 -13.73 3.10
C VAL A 94 -13.77 -13.85 4.50
N GLN A 95 -13.57 -12.81 5.30
CA GLN A 95 -14.08 -12.73 6.68
C GLN A 95 -15.48 -12.13 6.73
N LYS A 96 -15.68 -11.00 6.04
CA LYS A 96 -16.96 -10.29 5.94
C LYS A 96 -16.99 -9.33 4.76
N VAL A 97 -18.21 -8.87 4.42
CA VAL A 97 -18.42 -7.77 3.46
C VAL A 97 -19.27 -6.70 4.13
N VAL A 98 -18.72 -5.48 4.24
CA VAL A 98 -19.43 -4.30 4.73
C VAL A 98 -20.02 -3.57 3.53
N ARG A 99 -21.35 -3.37 3.53
CA ARG A 99 -22.10 -2.67 2.48
C ARG A 99 -22.46 -1.26 2.92
N GLY A 100 -22.79 -0.39 1.95
CA GLY A 100 -23.17 1.00 2.23
C GLY A 100 -22.01 1.95 2.40
N VAL A 101 -20.78 1.50 2.13
CA VAL A 101 -19.62 2.38 1.93
C VAL A 101 -19.67 2.86 0.49
N MET A 102 -20.12 4.10 0.29
CA MET A 102 -20.44 4.61 -1.04
C MET A 102 -19.17 4.90 -1.86
N ASP A 103 -19.08 4.27 -3.04
CA ASP A 103 -18.03 4.51 -4.04
C ASP A 103 -16.59 4.51 -3.46
N PRO A 104 -16.17 3.49 -2.69
CA PRO A 104 -14.88 3.49 -2.05
C PRO A 104 -13.77 3.20 -3.08
N TYR A 105 -13.26 4.26 -3.71
CA TYR A 105 -12.21 4.13 -4.73
C TYR A 105 -10.83 3.93 -4.10
N HIS A 106 -10.44 4.82 -3.19
CA HIS A 106 -9.23 4.71 -2.38
C HIS A 106 -9.60 4.75 -0.91
N LEU A 107 -8.79 4.12 -0.05
CA LEU A 107 -9.01 4.09 1.39
C LEU A 107 -7.69 4.13 2.15
N GLN A 108 -7.71 4.77 3.33
CA GLN A 108 -6.55 4.83 4.23
C GLN A 108 -6.99 5.04 5.68
N PHE A 109 -6.37 4.29 6.60
CA PHE A 109 -6.50 4.57 8.02
C PHE A 109 -5.60 5.72 8.45
N SER A 110 -6.10 6.52 9.41
CA SER A 110 -5.25 7.48 10.11
C SER A 110 -4.22 6.73 10.99
N PRO A 111 -2.98 7.24 11.14
CA PRO A 111 -1.96 6.62 11.97
C PRO A 111 -2.36 6.37 13.43
N ASP A 112 -3.27 7.18 14.00
CA ASP A 112 -3.83 6.98 15.34
C ASP A 112 -4.95 5.92 15.39
N MET A 113 -5.22 5.29 14.24
CA MET A 113 -6.15 4.16 14.08
C MET A 113 -7.63 4.47 14.35
N LYS A 114 -8.01 5.74 14.50
CA LYS A 114 -9.39 6.13 14.83
C LYS A 114 -10.28 6.29 13.59
N TRP A 115 -9.71 6.68 12.48
CA TRP A 115 -10.44 7.07 11.29
C TRP A 115 -10.03 6.21 10.08
N LEU A 116 -11.02 5.79 9.31
CA LEU A 116 -10.83 5.33 7.93
C LEU A 116 -11.40 6.40 7.01
N LEU A 117 -10.59 6.90 6.09
CA LEU A 117 -11.06 7.78 5.03
C LEU A 117 -11.22 6.99 3.73
N THR A 118 -12.26 7.35 2.95
CA THR A 118 -12.45 6.83 1.59
C THR A 118 -12.70 7.97 0.61
N ASN A 119 -12.15 7.86 -0.59
CA ASN A 119 -12.50 8.74 -1.71
C ASN A 119 -13.64 8.13 -2.52
N GLY A 120 -14.72 8.88 -2.68
CA GLY A 120 -15.81 8.58 -3.60
C GLY A 120 -15.53 9.22 -4.96
N ASN A 121 -14.82 8.49 -5.82
CA ASN A 121 -14.25 8.99 -7.07
C ASN A 121 -15.32 9.52 -8.04
N ARG A 122 -16.40 8.73 -8.25
CA ARG A 122 -17.52 9.10 -9.13
C ARG A 122 -18.52 10.05 -8.47
N LEU A 123 -18.61 10.00 -7.14
CA LEU A 123 -19.60 10.77 -6.37
C LEU A 123 -19.03 12.09 -5.81
N ASN A 124 -17.75 12.39 -6.07
CA ASN A 124 -17.09 13.65 -5.73
C ASN A 124 -17.15 13.99 -4.23
N HIS A 125 -16.83 13.01 -3.38
CA HIS A 125 -16.76 13.22 -1.94
C HIS A 125 -15.58 12.49 -1.30
N VAL A 126 -15.24 12.92 -0.08
CA VAL A 126 -14.41 12.16 0.85
C VAL A 126 -15.26 11.81 2.05
N ASP A 127 -15.31 10.52 2.40
CA ASP A 127 -15.98 10.04 3.59
C ASP A 127 -14.97 9.78 4.71
N ILE A 128 -15.35 10.15 5.92
CA ILE A 128 -14.62 9.91 7.17
C ILE A 128 -15.45 8.95 8.01
N TYR A 129 -14.94 7.74 8.21
CA TYR A 129 -15.55 6.72 9.05
C TYR A 129 -14.81 6.62 10.37
N ARG A 130 -15.54 6.48 11.46
CA ARG A 130 -14.99 6.03 12.74
C ARG A 130 -14.78 4.51 12.67
N TRP A 131 -13.63 4.08 13.12
CA TRP A 131 -13.28 2.67 13.31
C TRP A 131 -13.32 2.34 14.81
N ASP A 132 -14.05 1.31 15.21
CA ASP A 132 -14.14 0.86 16.61
C ASP A 132 -13.37 -0.43 16.91
N GLY A 133 -12.60 -0.91 15.92
CA GLY A 133 -11.89 -2.19 15.96
C GLY A 133 -12.61 -3.31 15.20
N THR A 134 -13.89 -3.10 14.87
CA THR A 134 -14.71 -4.12 14.18
C THR A 134 -15.53 -3.50 13.04
N ASP A 135 -16.21 -2.39 13.30
CA ASP A 135 -17.16 -1.82 12.37
C ASP A 135 -16.83 -0.37 11.99
N LEU A 136 -17.37 0.04 10.84
CA LEU A 136 -17.25 1.37 10.27
C LEU A 136 -18.55 2.15 10.46
N THR A 137 -18.47 3.31 11.09
CA THR A 137 -19.60 4.24 11.22
C THR A 137 -19.26 5.54 10.51
N LEU A 138 -20.06 5.95 9.52
CA LEU A 138 -19.86 7.21 8.82
C LEU A 138 -20.01 8.38 9.81
N ALA A 139 -18.92 9.11 10.01
CA ALA A 139 -18.90 10.31 10.87
C ALA A 139 -19.16 11.56 10.04
N LYS A 140 -18.60 11.66 8.83
CA LYS A 140 -18.74 12.84 7.98
C LYS A 140 -18.58 12.48 6.51
N ARG A 141 -19.38 13.12 5.66
CA ARG A 141 -19.19 13.18 4.20
C ARG A 141 -18.86 14.60 3.80
N LEU A 142 -17.74 14.79 3.10
CA LEU A 142 -17.26 16.08 2.64
C LEU A 142 -17.36 16.15 1.11
N PRO A 143 -18.23 17.03 0.56
CA PRO A 143 -18.21 17.30 -0.88
C PRO A 143 -16.87 17.90 -1.29
N THR A 144 -16.31 17.41 -2.38
CA THR A 144 -14.97 17.80 -2.87
C THR A 144 -15.02 18.35 -4.30
N GLY A 145 -13.86 18.51 -4.93
CA GLY A 145 -13.72 18.69 -6.38
C GLY A 145 -14.03 17.39 -7.13
N LYS A 146 -13.84 17.43 -8.46
CA LYS A 146 -14.17 16.29 -9.31
C LYS A 146 -13.14 15.18 -9.21
N THR A 147 -13.64 13.96 -9.11
CA THR A 147 -12.86 12.73 -9.17
C THR A 147 -11.79 12.67 -8.07
N PRO A 148 -12.19 12.64 -6.76
CA PRO A 148 -11.24 12.37 -5.67
C PRO A 148 -10.52 11.05 -5.93
N SER A 149 -9.17 11.07 -5.96
CA SER A 149 -8.38 9.92 -6.39
C SER A 149 -7.69 9.24 -5.21
N HIS A 150 -6.61 9.80 -4.69
CA HIS A 150 -5.84 9.17 -3.63
C HIS A 150 -5.79 10.03 -2.37
N LEU A 151 -5.44 9.37 -1.26
CA LEU A 151 -5.34 9.96 0.07
C LEU A 151 -3.93 9.82 0.62
N TRP A 152 -3.50 10.82 1.39
CA TRP A 152 -2.38 10.75 2.30
C TRP A 152 -2.76 11.37 3.63
N ILE A 153 -2.40 10.73 4.75
CA ILE A 153 -2.68 11.26 6.08
C ILE A 153 -1.34 11.49 6.79
N ASP A 154 -1.15 12.67 7.39
CA ASP A 154 0.06 13.01 8.12
C ASP A 154 0.31 12.05 9.32
N SER A 155 1.55 11.96 9.77
CA SER A 155 1.95 11.02 10.83
C SER A 155 1.25 11.28 12.17
N ARG A 156 0.73 12.51 12.36
CA ARG A 156 0.04 12.95 13.57
C ARG A 156 -1.48 12.78 13.50
N SER A 157 -2.01 12.26 12.39
CA SER A 157 -3.47 12.11 12.19
C SER A 157 -4.25 13.43 12.31
N GLN A 158 -3.62 14.54 11.90
CA GLN A 158 -4.24 15.86 11.98
C GLN A 158 -4.78 16.33 10.63
N VAL A 159 -4.07 16.02 9.55
CA VAL A 159 -4.41 16.48 8.21
C VAL A 159 -4.42 15.31 7.24
N ALA A 160 -5.52 15.16 6.52
CA ALA A 160 -5.58 14.29 5.35
C ALA A 160 -5.51 15.15 4.08
N TYR A 161 -4.80 14.65 3.09
CA TYR A 161 -4.69 15.25 1.76
C TYR A 161 -5.36 14.35 0.75
N SER A 162 -6.04 14.95 -0.22
CA SER A 162 -6.70 14.21 -1.31
C SER A 162 -6.53 14.95 -2.62
N THR A 163 -6.20 14.22 -3.68
CA THR A 163 -6.14 14.74 -5.05
C THR A 163 -7.50 14.67 -5.73
N MET A 164 -7.82 15.69 -6.53
CA MET A 164 -9.04 15.79 -7.32
C MET A 164 -8.65 15.74 -8.79
N GLN A 165 -8.69 14.56 -9.39
CA GLN A 165 -8.07 14.27 -10.68
C GLN A 165 -8.63 15.10 -11.84
N ASP A 166 -9.97 15.24 -11.93
CA ASP A 166 -10.63 15.94 -13.03
C ASP A 166 -10.86 17.44 -12.78
N SER A 167 -10.46 17.94 -11.61
CA SER A 167 -10.47 19.38 -11.32
C SER A 167 -9.07 19.95 -11.08
N ASP A 168 -8.02 19.14 -11.23
CA ASP A 168 -6.62 19.55 -11.05
C ASP A 168 -6.39 20.23 -9.70
N GLU A 169 -6.77 19.56 -8.61
CA GLU A 169 -6.71 20.14 -7.27
C GLU A 169 -6.07 19.19 -6.27
N LEU A 170 -5.40 19.76 -5.28
CA LEU A 170 -5.02 19.13 -4.02
C LEU A 170 -5.84 19.77 -2.90
N VAL A 171 -6.47 18.93 -2.08
CA VAL A 171 -7.33 19.35 -0.96
C VAL A 171 -6.73 18.85 0.34
N ALA A 172 -6.67 19.70 1.37
CA ALA A 172 -6.37 19.30 2.73
C ALA A 172 -7.65 19.32 3.59
N ILE A 173 -7.77 18.31 4.43
CA ILE A 173 -8.89 18.09 5.34
C ILE A 173 -8.34 18.10 6.77
N ASP A 174 -8.87 18.96 7.61
CA ASP A 174 -8.64 18.94 9.06
C ASP A 174 -9.42 17.78 9.66
N LEU A 175 -8.74 16.77 10.16
CA LEU A 175 -9.38 15.57 10.72
C LEU A 175 -10.04 15.79 12.08
N GLN A 176 -9.60 16.79 12.85
CA GLN A 176 -10.21 17.11 14.12
C GLN A 176 -11.55 17.83 13.94
N LYS A 177 -11.60 18.77 13.00
CA LYS A 177 -12.82 19.52 12.68
C LYS A 177 -13.69 18.82 11.64
N GLN A 178 -13.13 17.87 10.90
CA GLN A 178 -13.77 17.18 9.78
C GLN A 178 -14.30 18.17 8.74
N GLU A 179 -13.43 19.09 8.32
CA GLU A 179 -13.73 20.12 7.33
C GLU A 179 -12.54 20.32 6.37
N ILE A 180 -12.82 20.90 5.19
CA ILE A 180 -11.78 21.24 4.23
C ILE A 180 -11.01 22.45 4.76
N LYS A 181 -9.71 22.29 4.96
CA LYS A 181 -8.80 23.30 5.46
C LYS A 181 -8.39 24.28 4.36
N TRP A 182 -8.05 23.75 3.17
CA TRP A 182 -7.70 24.51 1.99
C TRP A 182 -7.80 23.67 0.70
N ARG A 183 -7.84 24.37 -0.44
CA ARG A 183 -7.78 23.80 -1.78
C ARG A 183 -6.78 24.60 -2.59
N ILE A 184 -5.96 23.93 -3.41
CA ILE A 184 -5.04 24.57 -4.34
C ILE A 184 -5.08 23.88 -5.70
N LYS A 185 -4.67 24.59 -6.75
CA LYS A 185 -4.46 24.00 -8.06
C LYS A 185 -3.13 23.25 -8.11
N THR A 186 -3.12 22.18 -8.90
CA THR A 186 -1.96 21.38 -9.23
C THR A 186 -1.70 21.39 -10.74
N GLY A 187 -0.71 20.63 -11.18
CA GLY A 187 -0.63 20.24 -12.60
C GLY A 187 -1.74 19.26 -12.98
N PRO A 188 -1.79 18.83 -14.25
CA PRO A 188 -2.92 18.10 -14.80
C PRO A 188 -3.06 16.68 -14.26
N MET A 189 -4.30 16.29 -13.95
CA MET A 189 -4.72 14.96 -13.53
C MET A 189 -3.89 14.42 -12.35
N PRO A 190 -3.88 15.12 -11.19
CA PRO A 190 -3.19 14.63 -10.02
C PRO A 190 -3.78 13.27 -9.56
N ALA A 191 -2.93 12.28 -9.34
CA ALA A 191 -3.34 10.94 -8.91
C ALA A 191 -2.87 10.67 -7.48
N ASP A 192 -1.79 9.91 -7.29
CA ASP A 192 -1.35 9.51 -5.97
C ASP A 192 -0.55 10.62 -5.25
N ILE A 193 -0.49 10.50 -3.94
CA ILE A 193 0.20 11.43 -3.04
C ILE A 193 1.17 10.63 -2.17
N PHE A 194 2.36 11.17 -1.95
CA PHE A 194 3.32 10.66 -1.00
C PHE A 194 3.86 11.79 -0.13
N GLY A 195 3.70 11.69 1.18
CA GLY A 195 4.28 12.62 2.15
C GLY A 195 5.64 12.16 2.61
N THR A 196 6.58 13.10 2.76
CA THR A 196 7.88 12.80 3.36
C THR A 196 7.74 12.40 4.84
N PRO A 197 8.68 11.61 5.39
CA PRO A 197 8.60 11.14 6.79
C PRO A 197 8.53 12.27 7.85
N ASP A 198 8.94 13.48 7.51
CA ASP A 198 8.86 14.66 8.38
C ASP A 198 7.56 15.47 8.24
N ASP A 199 6.61 15.00 7.41
CA ASP A 199 5.33 15.64 7.07
C ASP A 199 5.44 17.07 6.51
N LYS A 200 6.59 17.47 5.96
CA LYS A 200 6.78 18.82 5.44
C LYS A 200 6.58 18.95 3.94
N THR A 201 6.74 17.84 3.22
CA THR A 201 6.70 17.83 1.76
C THR A 201 5.73 16.78 1.26
N LEU A 202 4.92 17.16 0.28
CA LEU A 202 4.09 16.23 -0.48
C LEU A 202 4.60 16.12 -1.91
N LEU A 203 4.63 14.91 -2.41
CA LEU A 203 4.84 14.58 -3.81
C LEU A 203 3.49 14.16 -4.39
N VAL A 204 3.11 14.76 -5.52
CA VAL A 204 1.85 14.47 -6.22
C VAL A 204 2.16 14.00 -7.63
N GLY A 205 1.75 12.79 -7.98
CA GLY A 205 1.89 12.22 -9.31
C GLY A 205 0.90 12.88 -10.29
N LEU A 206 1.40 13.41 -11.39
CA LEU A 206 0.58 14.04 -12.40
C LEU A 206 0.39 13.08 -13.59
N THR A 207 -0.71 12.32 -13.57
CA THR A 207 -0.98 11.33 -14.62
C THR A 207 -1.18 11.98 -16.01
N GLY A 208 -1.64 13.22 -16.05
CA GLY A 208 -1.77 14.01 -17.28
C GLY A 208 -0.45 14.59 -17.81
N SER A 209 0.69 14.29 -17.18
CA SER A 209 2.01 14.78 -17.60
C SER A 209 3.11 13.73 -17.38
N ASP A 210 4.37 14.17 -17.47
CA ASP A 210 5.56 13.34 -17.25
C ASP A 210 6.28 13.65 -15.92
N ALA A 211 5.56 14.23 -14.94
CA ALA A 211 6.16 14.80 -13.76
C ALA A 211 5.44 14.47 -12.45
N VAL A 212 6.20 14.54 -11.39
CA VAL A 212 5.75 14.66 -10.00
C VAL A 212 5.84 16.12 -9.59
N GLU A 213 4.77 16.69 -9.03
CA GLU A 213 4.80 18.02 -8.44
C GLU A 213 5.06 17.95 -6.94
N VAL A 214 5.93 18.84 -6.47
CA VAL A 214 6.41 18.85 -5.08
C VAL A 214 5.84 20.09 -4.38
N PHE A 215 5.21 19.86 -3.22
CA PHE A 215 4.62 20.92 -2.40
C PHE A 215 5.27 20.96 -1.02
N ASP A 216 5.64 22.17 -0.57
CA ASP A 216 5.90 22.45 0.85
C ASP A 216 4.57 22.65 1.58
N VAL A 217 4.30 21.82 2.58
CA VAL A 217 3.09 21.88 3.41
C VAL A 217 3.40 22.18 4.87
N SER A 218 4.60 22.60 5.18
CA SER A 218 5.03 22.95 6.54
C SER A 218 4.38 24.22 7.08
N GLY A 219 3.92 25.11 6.19
CA GLY A 219 3.23 26.35 6.55
C GLY A 219 1.71 26.24 6.53
N PRO A 220 1.00 27.32 6.89
CA PRO A 220 -0.47 27.36 6.89
C PRO A 220 -1.08 27.25 5.49
N GLN A 221 -0.35 27.65 4.47
CA GLN A 221 -0.71 27.54 3.06
C GLN A 221 0.38 26.76 2.32
N PRO A 222 0.00 25.77 1.49
CA PRO A 222 0.96 25.01 0.72
C PRO A 222 1.60 25.86 -0.37
N LYS A 223 2.83 25.49 -0.75
CA LYS A 223 3.57 26.14 -1.83
C LYS A 223 4.08 25.10 -2.81
N SER A 224 3.76 25.23 -4.09
CA SER A 224 4.41 24.44 -5.13
C SER A 224 5.88 24.86 -5.23
N LEU A 225 6.79 23.92 -5.04
CA LEU A 225 8.22 24.13 -5.05
C LEU A 225 8.79 23.96 -6.47
N ARG A 226 8.48 22.81 -7.07
CA ARG A 226 8.97 22.42 -8.41
C ARG A 226 8.26 21.19 -8.93
N ARG A 227 8.52 20.86 -10.20
CA ARG A 227 8.18 19.59 -10.81
C ARG A 227 9.43 18.77 -11.08
N ILE A 228 9.36 17.46 -10.83
CA ILE A 228 10.41 16.49 -11.10
C ILE A 228 9.97 15.66 -12.27
N ARG A 229 10.71 15.70 -13.38
CA ARG A 229 10.42 14.84 -14.52
C ARG A 229 10.76 13.40 -14.18
N THR A 230 9.77 12.50 -14.29
CA THR A 230 9.93 11.05 -14.01
C THR A 230 9.73 10.23 -15.26
N GLY A 231 8.59 10.35 -15.90
CA GLY A 231 8.18 9.65 -17.11
C GLY A 231 6.70 9.84 -17.36
N ALA A 232 6.26 9.60 -18.58
CA ALA A 232 4.89 9.85 -19.00
C ALA A 232 3.86 9.10 -18.14
N GLY A 233 2.87 9.84 -17.62
CA GLY A 233 1.81 9.29 -16.79
C GLY A 233 2.25 8.95 -15.38
N ALA A 234 2.97 9.85 -14.67
CA ALA A 234 3.36 9.67 -13.27
C ALA A 234 2.11 9.43 -12.42
N HIS A 235 2.04 8.27 -11.74
CA HIS A 235 0.77 7.82 -11.17
C HIS A 235 0.86 7.42 -9.69
N ALA A 236 1.39 6.25 -9.36
CA ALA A 236 1.38 5.70 -8.01
C ALA A 236 2.75 5.79 -7.34
N PHE A 237 2.74 5.92 -6.01
CA PHE A 237 3.94 5.95 -5.19
C PHE A 237 4.05 4.69 -4.31
N ARG A 238 5.30 4.30 -4.02
CA ARG A 238 5.61 3.29 -3.01
C ARG A 238 6.99 3.55 -2.39
N GLY A 239 7.05 3.77 -1.09
CA GLY A 239 8.32 3.90 -0.35
C GLY A 239 9.19 2.67 -0.55
N ALA A 240 10.51 2.86 -0.69
CA ALA A 240 11.45 1.75 -0.91
C ALA A 240 11.76 0.94 0.36
N GLY A 241 11.30 1.41 1.53
CA GLY A 241 11.54 0.76 2.82
C GLY A 241 12.73 1.33 3.60
N ASP A 242 13.47 2.26 3.03
CA ASP A 242 14.68 2.88 3.61
C ASP A 242 14.45 4.32 4.10
N LYS A 243 13.20 4.80 4.12
CA LYS A 243 12.77 6.16 4.48
C LYS A 243 13.41 7.28 3.66
N ARG A 244 14.17 6.94 2.65
CA ARG A 244 14.90 7.88 1.78
C ARG A 244 14.41 7.88 0.36
N HIS A 245 14.02 6.72 -0.16
CA HIS A 245 13.65 6.59 -1.56
C HIS A 245 12.17 6.23 -1.71
N VAL A 246 11.59 6.72 -2.79
CA VAL A 246 10.24 6.39 -3.21
C VAL A 246 10.22 6.00 -4.69
N PHE A 247 9.46 4.97 -5.02
CA PHE A 247 9.19 4.58 -6.40
C PHE A 247 7.97 5.32 -6.92
N VAL A 248 7.99 5.69 -8.21
CA VAL A 248 6.90 6.33 -8.95
C VAL A 248 6.63 5.53 -10.20
N SER A 249 5.43 5.02 -10.36
CA SER A 249 5.03 4.37 -11.62
C SER A 249 4.72 5.41 -12.69
N ASN A 250 5.27 5.23 -13.89
CA ASN A 250 5.00 6.05 -15.08
C ASN A 250 4.15 5.22 -16.03
N ARG A 251 2.83 5.28 -15.86
CA ARG A 251 1.88 4.36 -16.49
C ARG A 251 1.98 4.33 -18.01
N VAL A 252 2.07 5.49 -18.65
CA VAL A 252 2.18 5.64 -20.11
C VAL A 252 3.60 5.35 -20.58
N GLY A 253 4.60 5.74 -19.80
CA GLY A 253 6.01 5.53 -20.09
C GLY A 253 6.51 4.10 -19.93
N ASN A 254 5.73 3.20 -19.34
CA ASN A 254 6.11 1.81 -19.07
C ASN A 254 7.41 1.70 -18.25
N THR A 255 7.61 2.59 -17.30
CA THR A 255 8.76 2.63 -16.42
C THR A 255 8.36 2.90 -14.98
N ILE A 256 9.28 2.65 -14.05
CA ILE A 256 9.20 3.10 -12.66
C ILE A 256 10.44 3.92 -12.37
N SER A 257 10.27 5.13 -11.87
CA SER A 257 11.36 5.99 -11.41
C SER A 257 11.59 5.83 -9.91
N LYS A 258 12.84 5.79 -9.47
CA LYS A 258 13.25 5.88 -8.07
C LYS A 258 13.68 7.30 -7.76
N LEU A 259 13.01 7.95 -6.82
CA LEU A 259 13.32 9.30 -6.36
C LEU A 259 14.04 9.26 -5.02
N ASP A 260 15.04 10.09 -4.84
CA ASP A 260 15.64 10.39 -3.55
C ASP A 260 14.88 11.58 -2.91
N LEU A 261 14.30 11.36 -1.74
CA LEU A 261 13.47 12.35 -1.03
C LEU A 261 14.26 13.51 -0.46
N GLN A 262 15.58 13.37 -0.26
CA GLN A 262 16.45 14.44 0.25
C GLN A 262 16.87 15.40 -0.86
N THR A 263 17.27 14.85 -2.01
CA THR A 263 17.73 15.65 -3.16
C THR A 263 16.59 16.02 -4.11
N LEU A 264 15.48 15.33 -4.01
CA LEU A 264 14.34 15.44 -4.93
C LEU A 264 14.76 15.22 -6.39
N GLN A 265 15.57 14.20 -6.62
CA GLN A 265 16.06 13.82 -7.95
C GLN A 265 15.73 12.36 -8.25
N VAL A 266 15.57 12.04 -9.54
CA VAL A 266 15.50 10.66 -10.03
C VAL A 266 16.90 10.05 -9.94
N VAL A 267 17.04 8.98 -9.18
CA VAL A 267 18.30 8.26 -8.98
C VAL A 267 18.33 6.89 -9.64
N GLY A 268 17.23 6.47 -10.24
CA GLY A 268 17.10 5.20 -10.97
C GLY A 268 15.82 5.13 -11.77
N THR A 269 15.84 4.33 -12.84
CA THR A 269 14.65 4.05 -13.66
C THR A 269 14.65 2.57 -14.04
N TYR A 270 13.51 1.92 -13.91
CA TYR A 270 13.31 0.49 -14.13
C TYR A 270 12.30 0.25 -15.24
N PRO A 271 12.50 -0.75 -16.11
CA PRO A 271 11.49 -1.14 -17.08
C PRO A 271 10.28 -1.77 -16.36
N ALA A 272 9.08 -1.37 -16.73
CA ALA A 272 7.83 -1.89 -16.18
C ALA A 272 6.75 -1.95 -17.28
N PRO A 273 6.81 -2.93 -18.19
CA PRO A 273 5.96 -2.94 -19.38
C PRO A 273 4.50 -3.25 -19.05
N GLY A 274 3.60 -2.69 -19.86
CA GLY A 274 2.17 -2.96 -19.82
C GLY A 274 1.35 -2.06 -18.92
N GLY A 275 1.79 -0.81 -18.75
CA GLY A 275 1.11 0.21 -17.95
C GLY A 275 1.22 -0.06 -16.45
N PRO A 276 2.41 0.20 -15.84
CA PRO A 276 2.61 0.00 -14.41
C PRO A 276 1.66 0.90 -13.62
N ASP A 277 1.02 0.31 -12.61
CA ASP A 277 0.03 0.99 -11.78
C ASP A 277 0.46 0.97 -10.30
N CYS A 278 -0.30 0.35 -9.42
CA CYS A 278 0.09 0.22 -8.02
C CYS A 278 1.32 -0.68 -7.83
N MET A 279 2.03 -0.41 -6.75
CA MET A 279 3.29 -1.08 -6.45
C MET A 279 3.34 -1.58 -5.02
N GLU A 280 4.13 -2.64 -4.80
CA GLU A 280 4.52 -3.12 -3.49
C GLU A 280 6.00 -3.49 -3.49
N VAL A 281 6.68 -3.29 -2.37
CA VAL A 281 8.08 -3.67 -2.18
C VAL A 281 8.14 -4.80 -1.17
N LEU A 282 8.72 -5.93 -1.53
CA LEU A 282 8.89 -7.04 -0.60
C LEU A 282 9.88 -6.69 0.53
N ALA A 283 9.70 -7.35 1.68
CA ALA A 283 10.65 -7.23 2.79
C ALA A 283 12.08 -7.45 2.28
N GLY A 284 13.02 -6.62 2.76
CA GLY A 284 14.39 -6.61 2.26
C GLY A 284 14.64 -5.65 1.08
N GLY A 285 13.60 -5.05 0.49
CA GLY A 285 13.73 -3.93 -0.46
C GLY A 285 14.18 -4.27 -1.87
N ARG A 286 14.58 -5.54 -2.13
CA ARG A 286 15.14 -5.95 -3.42
C ARG A 286 14.09 -6.11 -4.52
N TYR A 287 12.96 -6.72 -4.20
CA TYR A 287 11.93 -6.99 -5.21
C TYR A 287 10.80 -5.96 -5.14
N LEU A 288 10.60 -5.29 -6.26
CA LEU A 288 9.50 -4.38 -6.51
C LEU A 288 8.44 -5.09 -7.34
N LEU A 289 7.23 -5.14 -6.84
CA LEU A 289 6.06 -5.68 -7.50
C LEU A 289 5.26 -4.52 -8.09
N THR A 290 4.79 -4.65 -9.33
CA THR A 290 3.86 -3.70 -9.93
C THR A 290 2.79 -4.40 -10.73
N THR A 291 1.56 -3.90 -10.65
CA THR A 291 0.48 -4.34 -11.53
C THR A 291 0.65 -3.71 -12.90
N SER A 292 0.75 -4.54 -13.93
CA SER A 292 0.80 -4.12 -15.33
C SER A 292 -0.62 -4.14 -15.90
N ARG A 293 -1.33 -3.01 -15.74
CA ARG A 293 -2.78 -2.88 -15.92
C ARG A 293 -3.26 -3.32 -17.30
N TRP A 294 -2.55 -2.92 -18.35
CA TRP A 294 -2.93 -3.21 -19.73
C TRP A 294 -2.51 -4.61 -20.18
N ALA A 295 -1.47 -5.17 -19.55
CA ALA A 295 -0.94 -6.49 -19.88
C ALA A 295 -1.58 -7.63 -19.08
N LYS A 296 -2.44 -7.35 -18.09
CA LYS A 296 -3.02 -8.37 -17.17
C LYS A 296 -1.93 -9.19 -16.49
N ARG A 297 -0.95 -8.50 -15.89
CA ARG A 297 0.20 -9.12 -15.25
C ARG A 297 0.48 -8.48 -13.88
N LEU A 298 1.02 -9.30 -12.99
CA LEU A 298 1.87 -8.84 -11.91
C LEU A 298 3.32 -8.94 -12.41
N THR A 299 4.03 -7.81 -12.43
CA THR A 299 5.42 -7.73 -12.86
C THR A 299 6.33 -7.62 -11.65
N ILE A 300 7.34 -8.47 -11.57
CA ILE A 300 8.35 -8.51 -10.52
C ILE A 300 9.65 -7.97 -11.06
N ILE A 301 10.21 -6.95 -10.43
CA ILE A 301 11.44 -6.26 -10.80
C ILE A 301 12.47 -6.49 -9.71
N ASP A 302 13.66 -6.95 -10.08
CA ASP A 302 14.84 -6.96 -9.21
C ASP A 302 15.48 -5.57 -9.27
N THR A 303 15.39 -4.81 -8.19
CA THR A 303 15.86 -3.42 -8.14
C THR A 303 17.39 -3.32 -8.10
N GLU A 304 18.10 -4.36 -7.69
CA GLU A 304 19.57 -4.41 -7.73
C GLU A 304 20.09 -4.65 -9.14
N LYS A 305 19.43 -5.53 -9.89
CA LYS A 305 19.79 -5.83 -11.29
C LYS A 305 19.20 -4.82 -12.29
N GLY A 306 18.14 -4.09 -11.90
CA GLY A 306 17.47 -3.15 -12.76
C GLY A 306 16.59 -3.79 -13.85
N GLU A 307 16.14 -5.03 -13.67
CA GLU A 307 15.45 -5.80 -14.70
C GLU A 307 14.15 -6.47 -14.21
N VAL A 308 13.24 -6.74 -15.15
CA VAL A 308 12.06 -7.58 -14.93
C VAL A 308 12.50 -9.04 -14.85
N VAL A 309 12.30 -9.66 -13.68
CA VAL A 309 12.69 -11.07 -13.46
C VAL A 309 11.52 -12.02 -13.66
N LYS A 310 10.27 -11.55 -13.53
CA LYS A 310 9.08 -12.39 -13.69
C LYS A 310 7.86 -11.56 -14.06
N GLN A 311 6.96 -12.17 -14.83
CA GLN A 311 5.61 -11.67 -15.05
C GLN A 311 4.61 -12.81 -14.81
N VAL A 312 3.66 -12.60 -13.89
CA VAL A 312 2.62 -13.57 -13.54
C VAL A 312 1.31 -13.12 -14.17
N ARG A 313 0.61 -14.02 -14.85
CA ARG A 313 -0.72 -13.74 -15.39
C ARG A 313 -1.72 -13.61 -14.24
N VAL A 314 -2.53 -12.55 -14.27
CA VAL A 314 -3.63 -12.26 -13.34
C VAL A 314 -4.91 -11.91 -14.11
N GLY A 315 -5.94 -11.41 -13.44
CA GLY A 315 -7.18 -11.01 -14.09
C GLY A 315 -7.06 -9.71 -14.88
N LYS A 316 -8.22 -9.18 -15.31
CA LYS A 316 -8.32 -7.98 -16.15
C LYS A 316 -8.20 -6.71 -15.33
N SER A 317 -7.49 -5.73 -15.91
CA SER A 317 -7.25 -4.43 -15.29
C SER A 317 -6.72 -4.56 -13.85
N PRO A 318 -5.59 -5.28 -13.62
CA PRO A 318 -5.03 -5.39 -12.29
C PRO A 318 -4.64 -4.00 -11.78
N HIS A 319 -4.99 -3.71 -10.51
CA HIS A 319 -4.77 -2.41 -9.89
C HIS A 319 -4.01 -2.53 -8.57
N GLY A 320 -4.68 -2.62 -7.44
CA GLY A 320 -4.02 -2.73 -6.15
C GLY A 320 -3.20 -4.01 -6.02
N VAL A 321 -2.04 -3.92 -5.38
CA VAL A 321 -1.18 -5.06 -5.00
C VAL A 321 -0.73 -4.90 -3.56
N TRP A 322 -0.70 -6.01 -2.81
CA TRP A 322 -0.33 -6.00 -1.41
C TRP A 322 0.14 -7.38 -0.94
N THR A 323 1.02 -7.38 0.05
CA THR A 323 1.42 -8.57 0.83
C THR A 323 1.71 -8.17 2.27
N LEU A 324 1.57 -9.10 3.23
CA LEU A 324 1.94 -8.85 4.62
C LEU A 324 3.48 -8.69 4.76
N ASP A 325 4.25 -9.43 3.94
CA ASP A 325 5.72 -9.41 3.94
C ASP A 325 6.27 -8.25 3.10
N HIS A 326 5.75 -7.05 3.31
CA HIS A 326 6.19 -5.85 2.61
C HIS A 326 7.26 -5.07 3.39
N ALA A 327 8.09 -4.32 2.66
CA ALA A 327 9.00 -3.34 3.24
C ALA A 327 8.21 -2.17 3.87
N GLN A 328 8.82 -1.47 4.82
CA GLN A 328 8.19 -0.33 5.47
C GLN A 328 7.70 0.71 4.45
N ARG A 329 6.50 1.23 4.63
CA ARG A 329 5.87 2.15 3.65
C ARG A 329 6.22 3.62 3.86
N ARG A 330 6.61 3.99 5.12
CA ARG A 330 6.98 5.36 5.51
C ARG A 330 8.34 5.39 6.19
#